data_66b3042f813563a56a9477b8cd1ce913
#
_entry.id   66b3042f813563a56a9477b8cd1ce913
#
_cell.length_a   1.000
_cell.length_b   1.000
_cell.length_c   1.000
_cell.angle_alpha   90.00
_cell.angle_beta   90.00
_cell.angle_gamma   90.00
#
_symmetry.space_group_name_H-M   'P 1'
#
loop_
_entity.id
_entity.type
_entity.pdbx_description
1 polymer ?
#
loop_
_entity_poly.entity_id
_entity_poly.type
_entity_poly.pdbx_seq_one_letter_code
_entity_poly.pdbx_strand_id
1 'polypeptide(L)'
;MVAERWLVKPESRPSRDSSDAASASGCLDSLGLVHLYVIARHGESTLNFENRINGDPAVPVALTEKGRDEARLLGQQLRRVTLELCIHTRFGRTLETGAVALEGRDVPFEEEPLLDDIDVGELEGQTLEEYRLWKRAHGRSDPFPGGESLDGAARRYAEAFRKLLDRPETSILVVAHEIPLRYAINAADSSDELDGPTRRMANATPYLFDEAALTRAVAGIQRVT
;
A
#
# COMPACT_ATOMS: atom_id res chain seq x y z
N MET A 1 10.91 -8.01 -16.87
CA MET A 1 10.30 -9.32 -17.14
C MET A 1 9.97 -9.97 -15.80
N VAL A 2 8.98 -9.46 -15.08
CA VAL A 2 8.39 -10.06 -13.84
C VAL A 2 6.94 -9.53 -13.77
N ALA A 3 6.07 -9.99 -14.65
CA ALA A 3 4.66 -9.59 -14.68
C ALA A 3 3.72 -10.78 -14.93
N GLU A 4 4.10 -11.99 -14.53
CA GLU A 4 3.29 -13.18 -14.81
C GLU A 4 3.23 -14.15 -13.61
N ARG A 5 2.68 -13.72 -12.47
CA ARG A 5 2.52 -14.69 -11.38
C ARG A 5 1.20 -14.64 -10.60
N TRP A 6 0.16 -14.02 -11.13
CA TRP A 6 -1.15 -13.99 -10.43
C TRP A 6 -2.31 -14.32 -11.38
N LEU A 7 -2.21 -15.46 -12.12
CA LEU A 7 -3.34 -16.08 -12.77
C LEU A 7 -3.70 -17.35 -11.98
N VAL A 8 -4.71 -17.23 -11.13
CA VAL A 8 -5.41 -18.39 -10.56
C VAL A 8 -6.09 -19.11 -11.72
N LYS A 9 -5.68 -20.36 -12.01
CA LYS A 9 -6.34 -21.22 -12.99
C LYS A 9 -7.70 -21.63 -12.44
N PRO A 10 -8.79 -21.52 -13.23
CA PRO A 10 -10.08 -22.08 -12.83
C PRO A 10 -10.05 -23.61 -12.88
N GLU A 11 -10.39 -24.24 -11.78
CA GLU A 11 -10.62 -25.67 -11.72
C GLU A 11 -11.86 -26.07 -12.54
N SER A 12 -11.75 -27.18 -13.26
CA SER A 12 -12.78 -27.76 -14.11
C SER A 12 -13.99 -28.24 -13.29
N ARG A 13 -15.19 -27.75 -13.63
CA ARG A 13 -16.45 -28.20 -13.04
C ARG A 13 -16.82 -29.60 -13.50
N PRO A 14 -17.33 -30.47 -12.59
CA PRO A 14 -18.00 -31.70 -12.99
C PRO A 14 -19.42 -31.38 -13.49
N SER A 15 -19.87 -32.14 -14.52
CA SER A 15 -21.19 -32.09 -15.12
C SER A 15 -22.29 -32.41 -14.09
N ARG A 16 -23.34 -31.56 -14.01
CA ARG A 16 -24.55 -31.84 -13.26
C ARG A 16 -25.64 -32.40 -14.19
N ASP A 17 -26.11 -33.56 -13.79
CA ASP A 17 -27.33 -34.15 -14.31
C ASP A 17 -28.57 -33.42 -13.75
N SER A 18 -29.60 -33.32 -14.58
CA SER A 18 -30.84 -32.61 -14.34
C SER A 18 -31.83 -33.47 -13.54
N SER A 19 -32.25 -33.01 -12.37
CA SER A 19 -33.64 -33.10 -11.86
C SER A 19 -33.66 -32.66 -10.38
N ASP A 20 -34.21 -31.47 -10.13
CA ASP A 20 -35.16 -31.20 -9.07
C ASP A 20 -35.41 -29.69 -8.96
N ALA A 21 -36.57 -29.28 -9.45
CA ALA A 21 -37.11 -27.96 -9.28
C ALA A 21 -37.85 -27.91 -7.90
N ALA A 22 -37.19 -27.37 -6.87
CA ALA A 22 -37.88 -26.96 -5.65
C ALA A 22 -37.12 -25.82 -4.95
N SER A 23 -37.80 -24.66 -4.87
CA SER A 23 -37.54 -23.51 -4.00
C SER A 23 -36.10 -22.95 -3.92
N ALA A 24 -35.70 -22.14 -4.90
CA ALA A 24 -34.52 -21.32 -4.85
C ALA A 24 -34.86 -19.89 -4.37
N SER A 25 -35.27 -19.74 -3.11
CA SER A 25 -35.46 -18.43 -2.48
C SER A 25 -34.68 -18.30 -1.17
N GLY A 26 -33.42 -18.74 -1.12
CA GLY A 26 -32.66 -18.71 0.12
C GLY A 26 -31.16 -18.86 -0.05
N CYS A 27 -30.57 -18.59 -1.21
CA CYS A 27 -29.14 -18.87 -1.42
C CYS A 27 -28.36 -17.74 -2.16
N LEU A 28 -28.80 -16.49 -2.06
CA LEU A 28 -28.05 -15.36 -2.63
C LEU A 28 -27.36 -14.48 -1.55
N ASP A 29 -27.53 -14.78 -0.26
CA ASP A 29 -26.98 -13.97 0.83
C ASP A 29 -25.59 -14.38 1.31
N SER A 30 -24.86 -15.26 0.61
CA SER A 30 -23.50 -15.67 1.02
C SER A 30 -22.43 -15.52 -0.06
N LEU A 31 -22.63 -14.69 -1.07
CA LEU A 31 -21.52 -14.16 -1.83
C LEU A 31 -20.93 -13.02 -0.98
N GLY A 32 -20.03 -13.36 -0.06
CA GLY A 32 -19.33 -12.38 0.75
C GLY A 32 -18.75 -11.29 -0.16
N LEU A 33 -18.97 -10.03 0.20
CA LEU A 33 -18.35 -8.89 -0.49
C LEU A 33 -16.84 -9.11 -0.50
N VAL A 34 -16.24 -9.17 -1.67
CA VAL A 34 -14.78 -9.31 -1.81
C VAL A 34 -14.19 -7.92 -1.66
N HIS A 35 -13.52 -7.66 -0.54
CA HIS A 35 -12.82 -6.40 -0.35
C HIS A 35 -11.53 -6.39 -1.19
N LEU A 36 -11.31 -5.28 -1.90
CA LEU A 36 -10.12 -5.01 -2.70
C LEU A 36 -9.40 -3.78 -2.17
N TYR A 37 -8.19 -3.97 -1.70
CA TYR A 37 -7.28 -2.89 -1.32
C TYR A 37 -6.20 -2.77 -2.39
N VAL A 38 -6.22 -1.65 -3.10
CA VAL A 38 -5.17 -1.30 -4.06
C VAL A 38 -4.19 -0.39 -3.36
N ILE A 39 -2.99 -0.87 -3.05
CA ILE A 39 -1.98 -0.06 -2.37
C ILE A 39 -0.91 0.31 -3.37
N ALA A 40 -0.57 1.60 -3.46
CA ALA A 40 0.46 2.12 -4.36
C ALA A 40 1.42 3.05 -3.61
N ARG A 41 2.69 2.99 -3.97
CA ARG A 41 3.65 4.04 -3.61
C ARG A 41 3.32 5.30 -4.42
N HIS A 42 3.50 6.49 -3.84
CA HIS A 42 3.37 7.76 -4.58
C HIS A 42 4.27 7.80 -5.82
N GLY A 43 3.94 8.63 -6.81
CA GLY A 43 4.77 8.91 -7.99
C GLY A 43 6.13 9.50 -7.62
N GLU A 44 7.10 9.48 -8.54
CA GLU A 44 8.42 10.06 -8.28
C GLU A 44 8.31 11.52 -7.82
N SER A 45 8.91 11.83 -6.66
CA SER A 45 8.97 13.18 -6.11
C SER A 45 10.32 13.85 -6.40
N THR A 46 10.39 15.17 -6.23
CA THR A 46 11.63 15.94 -6.42
C THR A 46 12.78 15.41 -5.55
N LEU A 47 12.52 15.10 -4.27
CA LEU A 47 13.54 14.52 -3.38
C LEU A 47 13.91 13.08 -3.75
N ASN A 48 12.99 12.29 -4.32
CA ASN A 48 13.36 10.98 -4.88
C ASN A 48 14.35 11.13 -6.04
N PHE A 49 14.10 12.08 -6.94
CA PHE A 49 14.99 12.37 -8.06
C PHE A 49 16.37 12.82 -7.58
N GLU A 50 16.44 13.57 -6.49
CA GLU A 50 17.68 14.03 -5.87
C GLU A 50 18.36 12.97 -4.98
N ASN A 51 17.76 11.78 -4.83
CA ASN A 51 18.21 10.72 -3.89
C ASN A 51 18.31 11.20 -2.43
N ARG A 52 17.35 12.01 -2.00
CA ARG A 52 17.19 12.51 -0.63
C ARG A 52 15.98 11.89 0.03
N ILE A 53 16.03 11.79 1.35
CA ILE A 53 14.93 11.31 2.17
C ILE A 53 14.03 12.47 2.62
N ASN A 54 12.74 12.15 2.79
CA ASN A 54 11.77 13.06 3.38
C ASN A 54 10.77 12.25 4.22
N GLY A 55 10.90 12.35 5.52
CA GLY A 55 10.05 11.76 6.55
C GLY A 55 9.19 12.80 7.28
N ASP A 56 9.32 14.08 6.98
CA ASP A 56 8.51 15.16 7.58
C ASP A 56 7.43 15.62 6.59
N PRO A 57 6.12 15.43 6.90
CA PRO A 57 5.02 15.89 6.05
C PRO A 57 4.92 17.43 5.98
N ALA A 58 5.51 18.16 6.92
CA ALA A 58 5.53 19.63 6.87
C ALA A 58 6.47 20.18 5.79
N VAL A 59 7.41 19.37 5.29
CA VAL A 59 8.29 19.74 4.18
C VAL A 59 7.55 19.55 2.85
N PRO A 60 7.25 20.63 2.10
CA PRO A 60 6.51 20.52 0.85
C PRO A 60 7.37 19.89 -0.26
N VAL A 61 6.98 18.70 -0.71
CA VAL A 61 7.66 17.96 -1.78
C VAL A 61 6.64 17.59 -2.86
N ALA A 62 6.82 18.15 -4.06
CA ALA A 62 5.97 17.91 -5.21
C ALA A 62 6.39 16.66 -6.00
N LEU A 63 5.48 16.11 -6.81
CA LEU A 63 5.83 15.14 -7.84
C LEU A 63 6.68 15.80 -8.93
N THR A 64 7.60 15.03 -9.54
CA THR A 64 8.22 15.39 -10.81
C THR A 64 7.21 15.20 -11.95
N GLU A 65 7.52 15.72 -13.16
CA GLU A 65 6.65 15.44 -14.31
C GLU A 65 6.56 13.93 -14.60
N LYS A 66 7.67 13.20 -14.46
CA LYS A 66 7.67 11.74 -14.52
C LYS A 66 6.76 11.12 -13.45
N GLY A 67 6.78 11.65 -12.21
CA GLY A 67 5.89 11.17 -11.15
C GLY A 67 4.40 11.39 -11.47
N ARG A 68 4.05 12.50 -12.14
CA ARG A 68 2.69 12.73 -12.66
C ARG A 68 2.32 11.76 -13.77
N ASP A 69 3.25 11.46 -14.69
CA ASP A 69 3.02 10.44 -15.74
C ASP A 69 2.82 9.03 -15.13
N GLU A 70 3.60 8.67 -14.12
CA GLU A 70 3.42 7.44 -13.36
C GLU A 70 2.03 7.39 -12.69
N ALA A 71 1.57 8.49 -12.10
CA ALA A 71 0.23 8.59 -11.51
C ALA A 71 -0.89 8.50 -12.57
N ARG A 72 -0.72 9.12 -13.74
CA ARG A 72 -1.67 8.96 -14.88
C ARG A 72 -1.75 7.51 -15.33
N LEU A 73 -0.61 6.81 -15.39
CA LEU A 73 -0.56 5.39 -15.73
C LEU A 73 -1.28 4.52 -14.69
N LEU A 74 -1.11 4.80 -13.39
CA LEU A 74 -1.89 4.17 -12.32
C LEU A 74 -3.38 4.32 -12.57
N GLY A 75 -3.84 5.54 -12.88
CA GLY A 75 -5.25 5.82 -13.21
C GLY A 75 -5.75 5.00 -14.41
N GLN A 76 -4.93 4.89 -15.48
CA GLN A 76 -5.27 4.07 -16.66
C GLN A 76 -5.40 2.59 -16.31
N GLN A 77 -4.52 2.05 -15.46
CA GLN A 77 -4.58 0.67 -14.98
C GLN A 77 -5.86 0.42 -14.16
N LEU A 78 -6.27 1.38 -13.35
CA LEU A 78 -7.44 1.30 -12.48
C LEU A 78 -8.75 1.78 -13.12
N ARG A 79 -8.78 2.12 -14.43
CA ARG A 79 -9.96 2.70 -15.10
C ARG A 79 -11.22 1.83 -15.05
N ARG A 80 -11.06 0.51 -14.88
CA ARG A 80 -12.17 -0.46 -14.80
C ARG A 80 -12.49 -0.90 -13.38
N VAL A 81 -11.74 -0.44 -12.40
CA VAL A 81 -11.96 -0.73 -10.98
C VAL A 81 -12.90 0.34 -10.44
N THR A 82 -14.04 -0.06 -9.90
CA THR A 82 -14.91 0.86 -9.17
C THR A 82 -14.30 1.08 -7.80
N LEU A 83 -13.74 2.27 -7.58
CA LEU A 83 -13.16 2.65 -6.30
C LEU A 83 -14.17 3.48 -5.52
N GLU A 84 -14.33 3.18 -4.24
CA GLU A 84 -15.26 3.85 -3.33
C GLU A 84 -14.56 4.89 -2.44
N LEU A 85 -13.24 4.76 -2.26
CA LEU A 85 -12.44 5.65 -1.43
C LEU A 85 -10.99 5.70 -1.94
N CYS A 86 -10.36 6.87 -1.82
CA CYS A 86 -8.93 7.05 -1.96
C CYS A 86 -8.34 7.52 -0.62
N ILE A 87 -7.48 6.74 -0.03
CA ILE A 87 -6.75 7.10 1.19
C ILE A 87 -5.36 7.59 0.79
N HIS A 88 -4.93 8.71 1.38
CA HIS A 88 -3.60 9.27 1.23
C HIS A 88 -3.00 9.59 2.60
N THR A 89 -1.73 9.90 2.64
CA THR A 89 -1.02 10.32 3.87
C THR A 89 -0.96 11.86 3.95
N ARG A 90 -0.42 12.41 5.03
CA ARG A 90 -0.22 13.87 5.19
C ARG A 90 0.73 14.48 4.15
N PHE A 91 1.47 13.66 3.41
CA PHE A 91 2.45 14.13 2.42
C PHE A 91 1.76 14.56 1.12
N GLY A 92 2.04 15.79 0.66
CA GLY A 92 1.46 16.34 -0.58
C GLY A 92 1.66 15.45 -1.81
N ARG A 93 2.79 14.72 -1.89
CA ARG A 93 3.08 13.79 -2.99
C ARG A 93 2.12 12.60 -3.06
N THR A 94 1.56 12.13 -1.94
CA THR A 94 0.56 11.05 -1.94
C THR A 94 -0.80 11.56 -2.38
N LEU A 95 -1.23 12.71 -1.87
CA LEU A 95 -2.44 13.39 -2.31
C LEU A 95 -2.38 13.73 -3.80
N GLU A 96 -1.28 14.33 -4.28
CA GLU A 96 -1.10 14.67 -5.71
C GLU A 96 -1.16 13.42 -6.59
N THR A 97 -0.53 12.30 -6.16
CA THR A 97 -0.60 11.03 -6.89
C THR A 97 -2.03 10.51 -7.02
N GLY A 98 -2.79 10.50 -5.92
CA GLY A 98 -4.19 10.08 -5.92
C GLY A 98 -5.06 10.98 -6.80
N ALA A 99 -4.90 12.31 -6.69
CA ALA A 99 -5.66 13.29 -7.47
C ALA A 99 -5.42 13.14 -8.99
N VAL A 100 -4.15 12.95 -9.40
CA VAL A 100 -3.81 12.72 -10.82
C VAL A 100 -4.32 11.36 -11.31
N ALA A 101 -4.19 10.30 -10.50
CA ALA A 101 -4.65 8.96 -10.88
C ALA A 101 -6.18 8.87 -11.02
N LEU A 102 -6.91 9.64 -10.23
CA LEU A 102 -8.37 9.62 -10.20
C LEU A 102 -9.02 10.83 -10.90
N GLU A 103 -8.25 11.56 -11.72
CA GLU A 103 -8.76 12.72 -12.46
C GLU A 103 -10.03 12.36 -13.23
N GLY A 104 -11.10 13.16 -13.07
CA GLY A 104 -12.40 12.95 -13.72
C GLY A 104 -13.26 11.85 -13.10
N ARG A 105 -12.88 11.27 -11.94
CA ARG A 105 -13.65 10.29 -11.18
C ARG A 105 -14.17 10.91 -9.90
N ASP A 106 -15.42 10.59 -9.53
CA ASP A 106 -16.03 11.02 -8.27
C ASP A 106 -15.71 9.98 -7.18
N VAL A 107 -14.50 10.07 -6.62
CA VAL A 107 -14.02 9.20 -5.54
C VAL A 107 -13.63 10.10 -4.37
N PRO A 108 -14.20 9.91 -3.17
CA PRO A 108 -13.84 10.68 -1.98
C PRO A 108 -12.39 10.40 -1.55
N PHE A 109 -11.77 11.42 -0.92
CA PHE A 109 -10.39 11.33 -0.41
C PHE A 109 -10.41 11.44 1.12
N GLU A 110 -9.58 10.63 1.78
CA GLU A 110 -9.41 10.65 3.23
C GLU A 110 -7.92 10.54 3.59
N GLU A 111 -7.50 11.31 4.59
CA GLU A 111 -6.14 11.30 5.09
C GLU A 111 -5.97 10.26 6.21
N GLU A 112 -4.93 9.40 6.12
CA GLU A 112 -4.57 8.45 7.18
C GLU A 112 -3.11 8.66 7.62
N PRO A 113 -2.87 9.41 8.71
CA PRO A 113 -1.53 9.73 9.22
C PRO A 113 -0.73 8.50 9.66
N LEU A 114 -1.39 7.40 10.03
CA LEU A 114 -0.70 6.16 10.40
C LEU A 114 0.04 5.52 9.22
N LEU A 115 -0.24 5.93 7.98
CA LEU A 115 0.48 5.49 6.77
C LEU A 115 1.56 6.46 6.31
N ASP A 116 1.85 7.52 7.06
CA ASP A 116 2.95 8.44 6.76
C ASP A 116 4.27 7.69 6.59
N ASP A 117 5.19 8.26 5.82
CA ASP A 117 6.55 7.73 5.75
C ASP A 117 7.21 7.74 7.14
N ILE A 118 8.31 7.02 7.27
CA ILE A 118 9.03 6.98 8.55
C ILE A 118 9.57 8.36 8.91
N ASP A 119 9.34 8.77 10.16
CA ASP A 119 9.98 9.96 10.73
C ASP A 119 11.47 9.67 10.97
N VAL A 120 12.32 10.27 10.17
CA VAL A 120 13.77 10.11 10.25
C VAL A 120 14.46 11.20 11.08
N GLY A 121 13.68 12.11 11.66
CA GLY A 121 14.17 13.17 12.55
C GLY A 121 15.32 13.97 11.93
N GLU A 122 16.49 14.00 12.58
CA GLU A 122 17.66 14.78 12.14
C GLU A 122 18.25 14.32 10.79
N LEU A 123 17.81 13.17 10.24
CA LEU A 123 18.22 12.73 8.91
C LEU A 123 17.30 13.30 7.81
N GLU A 124 16.32 14.14 8.13
CA GLU A 124 15.47 14.81 7.14
C GLU A 124 16.30 15.55 6.09
N GLY A 125 15.99 15.37 4.80
CA GLY A 125 16.71 16.00 3.69
C GLY A 125 18.11 15.43 3.42
N GLN A 126 18.60 14.50 4.22
CA GLN A 126 19.88 13.84 3.98
C GLN A 126 19.83 12.89 2.76
N THR A 127 20.97 12.43 2.32
CA THR A 127 21.06 11.50 1.19
C THR A 127 20.60 10.10 1.58
N LEU A 128 20.13 9.35 0.57
CA LEU A 128 19.76 7.94 0.75
C LEU A 128 20.96 7.07 1.20
N GLU A 129 22.19 7.51 0.94
CA GLU A 129 23.40 6.83 1.40
C GLU A 129 23.61 7.01 2.91
N GLU A 130 23.46 8.23 3.42
CA GLU A 130 23.55 8.52 4.86
C GLU A 130 22.47 7.75 5.64
N TYR A 131 21.25 7.71 5.15
CA TYR A 131 20.19 6.88 5.70
C TYR A 131 20.58 5.38 5.74
N ARG A 132 21.14 4.85 4.65
CA ARG A 132 21.60 3.45 4.59
C ARG A 132 22.77 3.16 5.51
N LEU A 133 23.68 4.13 5.67
CA LEU A 133 24.80 4.03 6.63
C LEU A 133 24.26 3.93 8.05
N TRP A 134 23.33 4.81 8.41
CA TRP A 134 22.71 4.78 9.72
C TRP A 134 22.03 3.42 9.97
N LYS A 135 21.20 2.94 9.05
CA LYS A 135 20.53 1.63 9.16
C LYS A 135 21.48 0.44 9.29
N ARG A 136 22.67 0.50 8.70
CA ARG A 136 23.67 -0.57 8.85
C ARG A 136 24.33 -0.58 10.22
N ALA A 137 24.37 0.55 10.88
CA ALA A 137 25.01 0.71 12.19
C ALA A 137 24.04 0.48 13.37
N HIS A 138 22.73 0.42 13.12
CA HIS A 138 21.69 0.39 14.15
C HIS A 138 20.68 -0.74 13.91
N GLY A 139 20.05 -1.22 14.98
CA GLY A 139 18.97 -2.19 14.94
C GLY A 139 17.64 -1.56 14.49
N ARG A 140 16.65 -2.40 14.21
CA ARG A 140 15.31 -1.93 13.81
C ARG A 140 14.58 -1.22 14.93
N SER A 141 14.87 -1.56 16.19
CA SER A 141 14.29 -0.95 17.39
C SER A 141 14.94 0.38 17.78
N ASP A 142 16.13 0.69 17.22
CA ASP A 142 16.81 1.95 17.51
C ASP A 142 16.10 3.11 16.79
N PRO A 143 15.65 4.17 17.48
CA PRO A 143 15.01 5.30 16.82
C PRO A 143 16.04 6.15 16.08
N PHE A 144 15.64 6.73 14.96
CA PHE A 144 16.40 7.82 14.34
C PHE A 144 16.53 8.98 15.33
N PRO A 145 17.65 9.71 15.33
CA PRO A 145 17.81 10.87 16.22
C PRO A 145 16.67 11.88 16.00
N GLY A 146 15.86 12.11 17.02
CA GLY A 146 14.68 12.99 16.94
C GLY A 146 13.49 12.43 16.14
N GLY A 147 13.56 11.18 15.68
CA GLY A 147 12.51 10.50 14.90
C GLY A 147 12.00 9.21 15.54
N GLU A 148 11.39 8.34 14.74
CA GLU A 148 10.88 7.05 15.18
C GLU A 148 11.82 5.88 14.80
N SER A 149 11.60 4.69 15.35
CA SER A 149 12.29 3.46 14.95
C SER A 149 11.55 2.75 13.81
N LEU A 150 12.26 1.87 13.07
CA LEU A 150 11.63 1.05 12.03
C LEU A 150 10.55 0.12 12.60
N ASP A 151 10.72 -0.38 13.81
CA ASP A 151 9.72 -1.21 14.48
C ASP A 151 8.55 -0.37 14.99
N GLY A 152 8.79 0.89 15.42
CA GLY A 152 7.75 1.85 15.76
C GLY A 152 6.86 2.15 14.56
N ALA A 153 7.48 2.50 13.42
CA ALA A 153 6.78 2.72 12.16
C ALA A 153 5.98 1.48 11.72
N ALA A 154 6.59 0.29 11.81
CA ALA A 154 5.93 -0.96 11.42
C ALA A 154 4.66 -1.24 12.25
N ARG A 155 4.70 -1.02 13.58
CA ARG A 155 3.50 -1.15 14.44
C ARG A 155 2.41 -0.16 14.05
N ARG A 156 2.78 1.08 13.72
CA ARG A 156 1.87 2.12 13.23
C ARG A 156 1.21 1.72 11.90
N TYR A 157 1.98 1.14 10.96
CA TYR A 157 1.44 0.62 9.69
C TYR A 157 0.48 -0.55 9.90
N ALA A 158 0.81 -1.48 10.80
CA ALA A 158 -0.10 -2.60 11.12
C ALA A 158 -1.44 -2.10 11.68
N GLU A 159 -1.42 -1.03 12.50
CA GLU A 159 -2.65 -0.41 12.99
C GLU A 159 -3.46 0.23 11.85
N ALA A 160 -2.81 0.94 10.93
CA ALA A 160 -3.47 1.51 9.76
C ALA A 160 -4.13 0.43 8.89
N PHE A 161 -3.40 -0.65 8.59
CA PHE A 161 -3.95 -1.76 7.81
C PHE A 161 -5.10 -2.47 8.52
N ARG A 162 -5.07 -2.57 9.86
CA ARG A 162 -6.20 -3.10 10.63
C ARG A 162 -7.43 -2.19 10.51
N LYS A 163 -7.26 -0.86 10.58
CA LYS A 163 -8.36 0.08 10.35
C LYS A 163 -8.94 -0.04 8.93
N LEU A 164 -8.12 -0.33 7.90
CA LEU A 164 -8.62 -0.58 6.56
C LEU A 164 -9.53 -1.81 6.50
N LEU A 165 -9.19 -2.88 7.24
CA LEU A 165 -10.01 -4.10 7.32
C LEU A 165 -11.38 -3.86 7.99
N ASP A 166 -11.48 -2.85 8.87
CA ASP A 166 -12.72 -2.48 9.56
C ASP A 166 -13.59 -1.51 8.74
N ARG A 167 -13.17 -1.11 7.52
CA ARG A 167 -13.88 -0.16 6.66
C ARG A 167 -15.08 -0.79 5.96
N PRO A 168 -16.20 -0.04 5.79
CA PRO A 168 -17.34 -0.53 5.04
C PRO A 168 -17.14 -0.54 3.52
N GLU A 169 -16.19 0.27 2.99
CA GLU A 169 -15.91 0.36 1.56
C GLU A 169 -15.24 -0.93 1.07
N THR A 170 -15.77 -1.47 -0.01
CA THR A 170 -15.30 -2.74 -0.58
C THR A 170 -14.12 -2.59 -1.53
N SER A 171 -13.86 -1.38 -2.01
CA SER A 171 -12.77 -1.11 -2.95
C SER A 171 -12.09 0.22 -2.63
N ILE A 172 -10.87 0.14 -2.11
CA ILE A 172 -10.10 1.29 -1.62
C ILE A 172 -8.77 1.40 -2.38
N LEU A 173 -8.46 2.60 -2.88
CA LEU A 173 -7.12 2.95 -3.30
C LEU A 173 -6.38 3.59 -2.11
N VAL A 174 -5.21 3.07 -1.78
CA VAL A 174 -4.31 3.62 -0.77
C VAL A 174 -3.04 4.10 -1.45
N VAL A 175 -2.78 5.40 -1.41
CA VAL A 175 -1.52 5.98 -1.89
C VAL A 175 -0.64 6.31 -0.70
N ALA A 176 0.45 5.56 -0.54
CA ALA A 176 1.36 5.68 0.59
C ALA A 176 2.84 5.73 0.13
N HIS A 177 3.73 5.16 0.89
CA HIS A 177 5.18 5.21 0.71
C HIS A 177 5.78 3.83 0.48
N GLU A 178 7.09 3.78 0.20
CA GLU A 178 7.78 2.52 -0.07
C GLU A 178 7.77 1.58 1.14
N ILE A 179 8.02 2.10 2.35
CA ILE A 179 8.21 1.28 3.54
C ILE A 179 6.91 0.57 3.96
N PRO A 180 5.76 1.25 4.15
CA PRO A 180 4.52 0.57 4.53
C PRO A 180 4.09 -0.48 3.50
N LEU A 181 4.21 -0.18 2.20
CA LEU A 181 3.85 -1.11 1.14
C LEU A 181 4.78 -2.34 1.13
N ARG A 182 6.09 -2.14 1.25
CA ARG A 182 7.08 -3.22 1.32
C ARG A 182 6.81 -4.14 2.51
N TYR A 183 6.53 -3.56 3.67
CA TYR A 183 6.22 -4.32 4.88
C TYR A 183 4.93 -5.14 4.72
N ALA A 184 3.90 -4.55 4.14
CA ALA A 184 2.65 -5.27 3.86
C ALA A 184 2.88 -6.48 2.93
N ILE A 185 3.64 -6.32 1.85
CA ILE A 185 3.92 -7.40 0.90
C ILE A 185 4.73 -8.51 1.56
N ASN A 186 5.87 -8.17 2.19
CA ASN A 186 6.74 -9.17 2.80
C ASN A 186 6.02 -9.95 3.92
N ALA A 187 5.25 -9.25 4.76
CA ALA A 187 4.48 -9.88 5.82
C ALA A 187 3.33 -10.75 5.29
N ALA A 188 2.61 -10.32 4.23
CA ALA A 188 1.57 -11.12 3.58
C ALA A 188 2.12 -12.41 2.96
N ASP A 189 3.36 -12.36 2.44
CA ASP A 189 4.11 -13.50 1.91
C ASP A 189 4.79 -14.35 3.02
N SER A 190 4.45 -14.09 4.29
CA SER A 190 4.96 -14.82 5.47
C SER A 190 6.47 -14.69 5.69
N SER A 191 7.09 -13.62 5.21
CA SER A 191 8.50 -13.32 5.52
C SER A 191 8.65 -12.85 6.97
N ASP A 192 9.70 -13.33 7.64
CA ASP A 192 10.12 -12.82 8.95
C ASP A 192 10.98 -11.56 8.84
N GLU A 193 11.35 -11.17 7.61
CA GLU A 193 12.10 -9.95 7.32
C GLU A 193 11.20 -8.93 6.63
N LEU A 194 10.78 -7.87 7.33
CA LEU A 194 9.94 -6.80 6.74
C LEU A 194 10.68 -6.02 5.65
N ASP A 195 12.01 -5.93 5.69
CA ASP A 195 12.85 -5.26 4.70
C ASP A 195 13.25 -6.13 3.49
N GLY A 196 12.95 -7.44 3.51
CA GLY A 196 13.21 -8.41 2.45
C GLY A 196 12.07 -9.42 2.32
N PRO A 197 12.03 -10.35 1.33
CA PRO A 197 12.84 -10.40 0.12
C PRO A 197 12.49 -9.31 -0.91
N THR A 198 11.25 -8.77 -0.87
CA THR A 198 10.85 -7.65 -1.73
C THR A 198 11.43 -6.36 -1.17
N ARG A 199 12.32 -5.70 -1.92
CA ARG A 199 13.11 -4.58 -1.43
C ARG A 199 12.81 -3.23 -2.07
N ARG A 200 12.22 -3.22 -3.26
CA ARG A 200 11.92 -1.98 -4.00
C ARG A 200 10.50 -2.00 -4.51
N MET A 201 9.79 -0.92 -4.27
CA MET A 201 8.47 -0.67 -4.78
C MET A 201 8.55 0.37 -5.89
N ALA A 202 8.05 0.00 -7.08
CA ALA A 202 7.96 0.97 -8.18
C ALA A 202 6.95 2.07 -7.81
N ASN A 203 7.26 3.30 -8.22
CA ASN A 203 6.37 4.43 -8.01
C ASN A 203 5.05 4.22 -8.76
N ALA A 204 3.95 4.67 -8.19
CA ALA A 204 2.59 4.64 -8.72
C ALA A 204 2.19 3.31 -9.40
N THR A 205 2.70 2.19 -8.87
CA THR A 205 2.34 0.84 -9.33
C THR A 205 1.32 0.24 -8.37
N PRO A 206 0.18 -0.30 -8.87
CA PRO A 206 -0.84 -0.89 -8.01
C PRO A 206 -0.42 -2.28 -7.52
N TYR A 207 -0.52 -2.52 -6.22
CA TYR A 207 -0.39 -3.82 -5.59
C TYR A 207 -1.73 -4.18 -4.97
N LEU A 208 -2.24 -5.37 -5.30
CA LEU A 208 -3.59 -5.79 -4.95
C LEU A 208 -3.56 -6.70 -3.72
N PHE A 209 -4.36 -6.36 -2.73
CA PHE A 209 -4.59 -7.17 -1.54
C PHE A 209 -6.08 -7.48 -1.45
N ASP A 210 -6.42 -8.72 -1.21
CA ASP A 210 -7.71 -9.09 -0.66
C ASP A 210 -7.68 -9.01 0.87
N GLU A 211 -8.82 -9.19 1.51
CA GLU A 211 -8.95 -9.16 2.97
C GLU A 211 -8.01 -10.17 3.65
N ALA A 212 -7.88 -11.37 3.08
CA ALA A 212 -7.01 -12.42 3.63
C ALA A 212 -5.53 -12.03 3.55
N ALA A 213 -5.09 -11.45 2.43
CA ALA A 213 -3.71 -10.98 2.26
C ALA A 213 -3.40 -9.82 3.22
N LEU A 214 -4.31 -8.85 3.35
CA LEU A 214 -4.12 -7.72 4.26
C LEU A 214 -4.13 -8.17 5.73
N THR A 215 -4.98 -9.13 6.10
CA THR A 215 -5.00 -9.75 7.44
C THR A 215 -3.66 -10.44 7.73
N ARG A 216 -3.11 -11.20 6.75
CA ARG A 216 -1.77 -11.80 6.92
C ARG A 216 -0.68 -10.75 7.07
N ALA A 217 -0.77 -9.64 6.33
CA ALA A 217 0.17 -8.52 6.46
C ALA A 217 0.18 -7.95 7.88
N VAL A 218 -1.00 -7.66 8.45
CA VAL A 218 -1.15 -7.18 9.83
C VAL A 218 -0.53 -8.17 10.82
N ALA A 219 -0.94 -9.44 10.77
CA ALA A 219 -0.44 -10.46 11.68
C ALA A 219 1.08 -10.69 11.54
N GLY A 220 1.60 -10.66 10.31
CA GLY A 220 3.03 -10.81 10.04
C GLY A 220 3.86 -9.65 10.58
N ILE A 221 3.41 -8.41 10.39
CA ILE A 221 4.09 -7.23 10.95
C ILE A 221 4.11 -7.31 12.48
N GLN A 222 2.96 -7.58 13.11
CA GLN A 222 2.85 -7.67 14.57
C GLN A 222 3.70 -8.78 15.19
N ARG A 223 3.95 -9.87 14.45
CA ARG A 223 4.78 -10.99 14.93
C ARG A 223 6.26 -10.63 15.05
N VAL A 224 6.76 -9.72 14.21
CA VAL A 224 8.19 -9.41 14.08
C VAL A 224 8.58 -8.05 14.66
N THR A 225 7.64 -7.31 15.28
CA THR A 225 7.83 -6.01 15.93
C THR A 225 7.38 -6.02 17.40
#